data_0448a7727490b61e84fa39fcfce00f87
#
_entry.id   0448a7727490b61e84fa39fcfce00f87
#
_cell.length_a   1.000
_cell.length_b   1.000
_cell.length_c   1.000
_cell.angle_alpha   90.00
_cell.angle_beta   90.00
_cell.angle_gamma   90.00
#
_symmetry.space_group_name_H-M   'P 1'
#
loop_
_entity.id
_entity.type
_entity.pdbx_description
1 polymer ?
#
loop_
_entity_poly.entity_id
_entity_poly.type
_entity_poly.pdbx_seq_one_letter_code
_entity_poly.pdbx_strand_id
1 'polypeptide(L)'
;MKTKRISFYIILLAVFACQPSGNQVQGANAQQETSEKTPTAYEASLPTLADSAIARGFTTDYIMGHFDPAKHPDFTLVDTRYADRQGLYLRKDTYEAFLRMYEAAKKDGVSLLIRSATRNFDYQKGIWESKWAGALAIENGKDASKAYPNPQERALKILEYSSMPGTSRHHWGTDMDLNAFTNEYFEKGEGLKIYEWMTTHAAEYGFCQPYSPKGEARPYGYNEEKWHWSYLPVAQPLTALAKEKLKDGMITGFKGAEVAEEIGVVEKYVLGVNSDCLSQ
;
A
#
# COMPACT_ATOMS: atom_id res chain seq x y z
N MET A 1 -36.24 14.00 -45.17
CA MET A 1 -35.33 14.52 -46.21
C MET A 1 -34.94 15.94 -45.87
N LYS A 2 -33.71 16.18 -45.40
CA LYS A 2 -32.98 17.48 -45.45
C LYS A 2 -31.52 17.19 -45.14
N THR A 3 -30.74 17.07 -46.16
CA THR A 3 -29.28 16.94 -46.19
C THR A 3 -28.65 18.28 -45.84
N LYS A 4 -27.75 18.31 -44.85
CA LYS A 4 -26.83 19.42 -44.59
C LYS A 4 -25.46 19.08 -45.13
N ARG A 5 -25.00 19.89 -46.07
CA ARG A 5 -23.65 19.87 -46.63
C ARG A 5 -22.67 20.52 -45.66
N ILE A 6 -21.53 19.86 -45.47
CA ILE A 6 -20.37 20.38 -44.74
C ILE A 6 -19.38 20.88 -45.78
N SER A 7 -19.08 22.19 -45.72
CA SER A 7 -18.08 22.87 -46.55
C SER A 7 -16.67 22.70 -45.89
N PHE A 8 -15.76 22.18 -46.67
CA PHE A 8 -14.30 22.16 -46.33
C PHE A 8 -13.71 23.51 -46.83
N TYR A 9 -13.04 24.22 -45.92
CA TYR A 9 -12.15 25.33 -46.28
C TYR A 9 -10.71 24.82 -46.29
N ILE A 10 -10.08 24.84 -47.46
CA ILE A 10 -8.66 24.61 -47.65
C ILE A 10 -7.97 25.98 -47.54
N ILE A 11 -7.07 26.11 -46.57
CA ILE A 11 -6.17 27.26 -46.45
C ILE A 11 -4.83 26.88 -47.06
N LEU A 12 -4.48 27.54 -48.15
CA LEU A 12 -3.20 27.47 -48.85
C LEU A 12 -2.22 28.41 -48.13
N LEU A 13 -1.14 27.90 -47.57
CA LEU A 13 -0.03 28.68 -47.03
C LEU A 13 1.13 28.66 -48.04
N ALA A 14 1.45 29.85 -48.54
CA ALA A 14 2.54 30.10 -49.49
C ALA A 14 3.90 30.02 -48.74
N VAL A 15 4.84 29.28 -49.33
CA VAL A 15 6.24 29.17 -48.89
C VAL A 15 7.03 30.30 -49.56
N PHE A 16 7.60 31.19 -48.75
CA PHE A 16 8.64 32.13 -49.21
C PHE A 16 10.02 31.51 -48.87
N ALA A 17 10.80 31.22 -49.88
CA ALA A 17 12.18 30.85 -49.75
C ALA A 17 13.04 32.12 -49.77
N CYS A 18 13.82 32.35 -48.71
CA CYS A 18 14.97 33.23 -48.71
C CYS A 18 16.21 32.43 -48.30
N GLN A 19 17.17 32.31 -49.22
CA GLN A 19 18.54 31.91 -48.88
C GLN A 19 19.34 33.14 -48.45
N PRO A 20 20.22 32.98 -47.47
CA PRO A 20 21.46 33.75 -47.41
C PRO A 20 22.69 32.87 -47.40
N SER A 21 23.66 33.43 -48.02
CA SER A 21 25.06 33.06 -48.26
C SER A 21 25.84 32.55 -47.05
N GLY A 22 26.77 31.65 -47.35
CA GLY A 22 27.60 30.97 -46.37
C GLY A 22 28.58 31.87 -45.62
N ASN A 23 28.87 31.40 -44.42
CA ASN A 23 30.14 31.60 -43.73
C ASN A 23 30.48 30.34 -42.96
N GLN A 24 31.62 29.74 -43.31
CA GLN A 24 32.19 28.61 -42.55
C GLN A 24 32.71 29.15 -41.22
N VAL A 25 32.25 28.54 -40.13
CA VAL A 25 32.94 28.56 -38.84
C VAL A 25 33.12 27.14 -38.37
N GLN A 26 34.38 26.83 -38.09
CA GLN A 26 34.90 25.54 -37.67
C GLN A 26 34.19 24.97 -36.43
N GLY A 27 34.06 23.67 -36.43
CA GLY A 27 33.49 22.89 -35.35
C GLY A 27 34.26 23.03 -34.05
N ALA A 28 33.49 23.24 -32.98
CA ALA A 28 33.87 22.89 -31.63
C ALA A 28 32.89 21.80 -31.16
N ASN A 29 33.40 20.59 -31.04
CA ASN A 29 32.75 19.47 -30.42
C ASN A 29 32.52 19.80 -28.94
N ALA A 30 31.32 20.28 -28.58
CA ALA A 30 30.90 20.34 -27.19
C ALA A 30 30.44 18.94 -26.80
N GLN A 31 31.34 18.16 -26.24
CA GLN A 31 30.95 16.99 -25.42
C GLN A 31 30.11 17.51 -24.24
N GLN A 32 28.83 17.16 -24.24
CA GLN A 32 27.94 17.35 -23.11
C GLN A 32 28.37 16.33 -22.05
N GLU A 33 29.28 16.73 -21.16
CA GLU A 33 29.55 16.02 -19.93
C GLU A 33 28.24 16.08 -19.10
N THR A 34 27.54 14.96 -19.04
CA THR A 34 26.53 14.72 -18.01
C THR A 34 27.26 14.63 -16.67
N SER A 35 27.36 15.75 -15.98
CA SER A 35 27.83 15.81 -14.61
C SER A 35 26.85 15.04 -13.77
N GLU A 36 27.14 13.77 -13.51
CA GLU A 36 26.57 13.03 -12.39
C GLU A 36 26.94 13.80 -11.12
N LYS A 37 25.98 14.50 -10.53
CA LYS A 37 26.15 15.17 -9.25
C LYS A 37 26.43 14.11 -8.20
N THR A 38 27.68 13.90 -7.85
CA THR A 38 28.05 13.16 -6.64
C THR A 38 27.39 13.88 -5.46
N PRO A 39 26.56 13.19 -4.64
CA PRO A 39 25.95 13.83 -3.49
C PRO A 39 27.04 14.41 -2.58
N THR A 40 26.81 15.61 -2.06
CA THR A 40 27.75 16.22 -1.12
C THR A 40 27.87 15.35 0.12
N ALA A 41 29.02 15.33 0.78
CA ALA A 41 29.24 14.55 2.00
C ALA A 41 28.21 14.83 3.11
N TYR A 42 27.58 16.02 3.07
CA TYR A 42 26.48 16.38 3.97
C TYR A 42 25.16 15.66 3.63
N GLU A 43 24.79 15.56 2.33
CA GLU A 43 23.60 14.81 1.91
C GLU A 43 23.71 13.31 2.20
N ALA A 44 24.94 12.75 2.11
CA ALA A 44 25.21 11.37 2.49
C ALA A 44 25.12 11.09 3.99
N SER A 45 25.04 12.13 4.83
CA SER A 45 25.01 12.02 6.31
C SER A 45 23.62 12.17 6.94
N LEU A 46 22.59 12.49 6.16
CA LEU A 46 21.23 12.56 6.70
C LEU A 46 20.68 11.14 6.96
N PRO A 47 20.08 10.90 8.15
CA PRO A 47 19.52 9.60 8.44
C PRO A 47 18.39 9.27 7.48
N THR A 48 18.39 8.04 6.97
CA THR A 48 17.32 7.51 6.13
C THR A 48 16.05 7.24 6.95
N LEU A 49 14.93 6.99 6.28
CA LEU A 49 13.72 6.52 6.96
C LEU A 49 13.95 5.18 7.67
N ALA A 50 14.81 4.30 7.11
CA ALA A 50 15.18 3.05 7.75
C ALA A 50 16.02 3.28 9.01
N ASP A 51 16.99 4.21 8.98
CA ASP A 51 17.74 4.62 10.18
C ASP A 51 16.83 5.19 11.26
N SER A 52 15.84 5.99 10.86
CA SER A 52 14.81 6.51 11.78
C SER A 52 14.01 5.38 12.43
N ALA A 53 13.65 4.34 11.68
CA ALA A 53 12.97 3.17 12.22
C ALA A 53 13.86 2.41 13.21
N ILE A 54 15.13 2.18 12.88
CA ILE A 54 16.10 1.52 13.76
C ILE A 54 16.30 2.33 15.05
N ALA A 55 16.46 3.64 14.94
CA ALA A 55 16.61 4.52 16.10
C ALA A 55 15.38 4.51 17.04
N ARG A 56 14.20 4.21 16.50
CA ARG A 56 12.95 4.02 17.26
C ARG A 56 12.82 2.59 17.84
N GLY A 57 13.82 1.73 17.66
CA GLY A 57 13.85 0.36 18.19
C GLY A 57 13.11 -0.68 17.35
N PHE A 58 12.69 -0.35 16.12
CA PHE A 58 12.07 -1.34 15.25
C PHE A 58 13.08 -2.38 14.75
N THR A 59 12.66 -3.63 14.75
CA THR A 59 13.47 -4.80 14.36
C THR A 59 12.78 -5.56 13.22
N THR A 60 13.48 -6.52 12.63
CA THR A 60 12.90 -7.45 11.67
C THR A 60 11.78 -8.28 12.30
N ASP A 61 11.96 -8.74 13.55
CA ASP A 61 10.92 -9.47 14.30
C ASP A 61 9.65 -8.62 14.46
N TYR A 62 9.81 -7.32 14.73
CA TYR A 62 8.68 -6.40 14.78
C TYR A 62 7.96 -6.32 13.43
N ILE A 63 8.69 -6.14 12.33
CA ILE A 63 8.10 -6.05 10.98
C ILE A 63 7.33 -7.34 10.65
N MET A 64 7.88 -8.50 11.03
CA MET A 64 7.28 -9.81 10.81
C MET A 64 6.14 -10.14 11.78
N GLY A 65 5.87 -9.30 12.79
CA GLY A 65 4.79 -9.49 13.75
C GLY A 65 5.08 -10.53 14.84
N HIS A 66 6.38 -10.83 15.11
CA HIS A 66 6.79 -11.76 16.15
C HIS A 66 6.74 -11.12 17.54
N PHE A 67 5.57 -10.66 17.95
CA PHE A 67 5.31 -10.09 19.26
C PHE A 67 3.83 -10.25 19.64
N ASP A 68 3.52 -10.04 20.92
CA ASP A 68 2.16 -10.00 21.44
C ASP A 68 1.74 -8.52 21.60
N PRO A 69 0.79 -8.00 20.81
CA PRO A 69 0.35 -6.60 20.91
C PRO A 69 -0.27 -6.26 22.25
N ALA A 70 -0.83 -7.24 22.96
CA ALA A 70 -1.39 -7.03 24.30
C ALA A 70 -0.33 -6.74 25.37
N LYS A 71 0.92 -7.14 25.12
CA LYS A 71 2.06 -6.96 26.04
C LYS A 71 3.06 -5.90 25.56
N HIS A 72 2.90 -5.42 24.34
CA HIS A 72 3.84 -4.47 23.75
C HIS A 72 3.58 -3.04 24.28
N PRO A 73 4.60 -2.32 24.78
CA PRO A 73 4.42 -1.02 25.44
C PRO A 73 3.84 0.07 24.54
N ASP A 74 4.05 -0.02 23.23
CA ASP A 74 3.56 0.95 22.26
C ASP A 74 2.13 0.72 21.79
N PHE A 75 1.48 -0.36 22.22
CA PHE A 75 0.13 -0.71 21.80
C PHE A 75 -0.91 -0.39 22.87
N THR A 76 -2.13 -0.21 22.42
CA THR A 76 -3.30 -0.02 23.27
C THR A 76 -4.50 -0.80 22.74
N LEU A 77 -5.37 -1.19 23.66
CA LEU A 77 -6.65 -1.80 23.32
C LEU A 77 -7.56 -0.74 22.68
N VAL A 78 -8.16 -1.08 21.56
CA VAL A 78 -9.20 -0.26 20.90
C VAL A 78 -10.49 -0.35 21.72
N ASP A 79 -11.06 0.81 22.06
CA ASP A 79 -12.36 0.87 22.73
C ASP A 79 -13.47 0.36 21.80
N THR A 80 -14.39 -0.44 22.34
CA THR A 80 -15.51 -1.03 21.60
C THR A 80 -16.49 -0.04 20.97
N ARG A 81 -16.43 1.24 21.38
CA ARG A 81 -17.18 2.32 20.71
C ARG A 81 -16.70 2.57 19.27
N TYR A 82 -15.47 2.16 18.95
CA TYR A 82 -14.82 2.40 17.68
C TYR A 82 -14.58 1.12 16.87
N ALA A 83 -15.01 -0.04 17.40
CA ALA A 83 -14.76 -1.35 16.81
C ALA A 83 -16.00 -2.25 16.86
N ASP A 84 -16.11 -3.18 15.91
CA ASP A 84 -17.20 -4.15 15.84
C ASP A 84 -17.03 -5.32 16.83
N ARG A 85 -15.89 -5.43 17.50
CA ARG A 85 -15.56 -6.47 18.48
C ARG A 85 -14.50 -6.02 19.48
N GLN A 86 -14.38 -6.77 20.55
CA GLN A 86 -13.32 -6.59 21.56
C GLN A 86 -12.00 -7.20 21.13
N GLY A 87 -10.91 -6.83 21.82
CA GLY A 87 -9.58 -7.44 21.65
C GLY A 87 -8.79 -6.96 20.45
N LEU A 88 -9.18 -5.87 19.82
CA LEU A 88 -8.39 -5.23 18.79
C LEU A 88 -7.33 -4.30 19.43
N TYR A 89 -6.11 -4.33 18.91
CA TYR A 89 -5.00 -3.48 19.35
C TYR A 89 -4.50 -2.63 18.19
N LEU A 90 -4.12 -1.40 18.49
CA LEU A 90 -3.38 -0.52 17.57
C LEU A 90 -2.17 0.06 18.31
N ARG A 91 -1.19 0.55 17.58
CA ARG A 91 -0.20 1.43 18.16
C ARG A 91 -0.90 2.66 18.74
N LYS A 92 -0.36 3.18 19.86
CA LYS A 92 -0.91 4.33 20.55
C LYS A 92 -0.99 5.56 19.64
N ASP A 93 0.09 5.86 18.93
CA ASP A 93 0.18 6.97 17.98
C ASP A 93 -0.84 6.84 16.82
N THR A 94 -1.00 5.64 16.27
CA THR A 94 -2.00 5.33 15.24
C THR A 94 -3.43 5.50 15.78
N TYR A 95 -3.69 5.00 16.98
CA TYR A 95 -5.02 5.09 17.60
C TYR A 95 -5.39 6.54 17.93
N GLU A 96 -4.46 7.34 18.45
CA GLU A 96 -4.68 8.77 18.68
C GLU A 96 -4.98 9.53 17.39
N ALA A 97 -4.27 9.23 16.29
CA ALA A 97 -4.57 9.79 14.97
C ALA A 97 -5.96 9.37 14.47
N PHE A 98 -6.30 8.10 14.62
CA PHE A 98 -7.64 7.59 14.29
C PHE A 98 -8.75 8.30 15.09
N LEU A 99 -8.56 8.53 16.38
CA LEU A 99 -9.56 9.23 17.19
C LEU A 99 -9.81 10.65 16.70
N ARG A 100 -8.78 11.38 16.29
CA ARG A 100 -8.94 12.72 15.69
C ARG A 100 -9.69 12.64 14.35
N MET A 101 -9.36 11.67 13.50
CA MET A 101 -10.03 11.41 12.22
C MET A 101 -11.50 11.03 12.45
N TYR A 102 -11.78 10.14 13.40
CA TYR A 102 -13.13 9.71 13.76
C TYR A 102 -14.03 10.88 14.19
N GLU A 103 -13.52 11.77 15.05
CA GLU A 103 -14.31 12.92 15.51
C GLU A 103 -14.57 13.95 14.39
N ALA A 104 -13.68 14.08 13.42
CA ALA A 104 -13.91 14.90 12.24
C ALA A 104 -14.96 14.26 11.31
N ALA A 105 -14.79 12.98 10.96
CA ALA A 105 -15.74 12.23 10.16
C ALA A 105 -17.16 12.29 10.74
N LYS A 106 -17.27 12.10 12.06
CA LYS A 106 -18.54 12.16 12.79
C LYS A 106 -19.23 13.53 12.69
N LYS A 107 -18.48 14.63 12.73
CA LYS A 107 -19.04 15.99 12.53
C LYS A 107 -19.62 16.16 11.13
N ASP A 108 -19.03 15.49 10.14
CA ASP A 108 -19.49 15.49 8.75
C ASP A 108 -20.57 14.42 8.48
N GLY A 109 -21.05 13.75 9.54
CA GLY A 109 -22.12 12.72 9.45
C GLY A 109 -21.62 11.38 8.89
N VAL A 110 -20.30 11.11 8.97
CA VAL A 110 -19.67 9.86 8.53
C VAL A 110 -19.29 9.03 9.76
N SER A 111 -19.66 7.74 9.77
CA SER A 111 -19.39 6.81 10.86
C SER A 111 -18.27 5.84 10.49
N LEU A 112 -17.12 5.95 11.13
CA LEU A 112 -15.99 5.05 10.98
C LEU A 112 -16.03 3.95 12.04
N LEU A 113 -15.82 2.68 11.63
CA LEU A 113 -15.83 1.53 12.52
C LEU A 113 -14.66 0.60 12.18
N ILE A 114 -13.79 0.37 13.16
CA ILE A 114 -12.65 -0.56 12.99
C ILE A 114 -13.15 -2.00 12.99
N ARG A 115 -12.86 -2.72 11.90
CA ARG A 115 -13.21 -4.13 11.69
C ARG A 115 -12.01 -5.06 11.90
N SER A 116 -10.80 -4.57 11.60
CA SER A 116 -9.54 -5.27 11.84
C SER A 116 -8.45 -4.25 12.14
N ALA A 117 -7.51 -4.66 12.98
CA ALA A 117 -6.40 -3.82 13.43
C ALA A 117 -5.11 -4.66 13.44
N THR A 118 -4.30 -4.58 14.49
CA THR A 118 -3.05 -5.34 14.58
C THR A 118 -3.32 -6.84 14.57
N ARG A 119 -2.62 -7.53 13.69
CA ARG A 119 -2.55 -9.00 13.62
C ARG A 119 -1.09 -9.41 13.74
N ASN A 120 -0.71 -10.12 14.80
CA ASN A 120 0.63 -10.67 14.93
C ASN A 120 0.86 -11.84 13.96
N PHE A 121 2.08 -12.38 13.92
CA PHE A 121 2.44 -13.50 13.04
C PHE A 121 1.50 -14.69 13.20
N ASP A 122 1.24 -15.13 14.43
CA ASP A 122 0.44 -16.34 14.69
C ASP A 122 -1.03 -16.14 14.30
N TYR A 123 -1.59 -14.97 14.55
CA TYR A 123 -2.95 -14.64 14.11
C TYR A 123 -3.06 -14.67 12.58
N GLN A 124 -2.11 -14.05 11.87
CA GLN A 124 -2.08 -14.06 10.41
C GLN A 124 -1.85 -15.47 9.85
N LYS A 125 -1.02 -16.28 10.52
CA LYS A 125 -0.82 -17.69 10.19
C LYS A 125 -2.11 -18.49 10.27
N GLY A 126 -2.91 -18.27 11.31
CA GLY A 126 -4.23 -18.91 11.44
C GLY A 126 -5.16 -18.59 10.26
N ILE A 127 -5.21 -17.32 9.83
CA ILE A 127 -6.00 -16.90 8.65
C ILE A 127 -5.46 -17.58 7.38
N TRP A 128 -4.16 -17.47 7.13
CA TRP A 128 -3.51 -18.01 5.94
C TRP A 128 -3.70 -19.52 5.81
N GLU A 129 -3.38 -20.28 6.86
CA GLU A 129 -3.47 -21.74 6.85
C GLU A 129 -4.93 -22.22 6.75
N SER A 130 -5.89 -21.49 7.31
CA SER A 130 -7.30 -21.78 7.13
C SER A 130 -7.75 -21.63 5.68
N LYS A 131 -7.29 -20.59 4.98
CA LYS A 131 -7.51 -20.40 3.54
C LYS A 131 -6.75 -21.45 2.71
N TRP A 132 -5.50 -21.73 3.09
CA TRP A 132 -4.66 -22.72 2.41
C TRP A 132 -5.27 -24.12 2.42
N ALA A 133 -5.86 -24.52 3.54
CA ALA A 133 -6.50 -25.81 3.75
C ALA A 133 -7.97 -25.87 3.25
N GLY A 134 -8.55 -24.75 2.80
CA GLY A 134 -9.94 -24.67 2.37
C GLY A 134 -10.96 -24.58 3.50
N ALA A 135 -10.52 -24.46 4.76
CA ALA A 135 -11.40 -24.26 5.91
C ALA A 135 -12.03 -22.86 5.96
N LEU A 136 -11.34 -21.87 5.40
CA LEU A 136 -11.85 -20.54 5.12
C LEU A 136 -11.82 -20.29 3.62
N ALA A 137 -12.97 -19.92 3.06
CA ALA A 137 -13.08 -19.62 1.64
C ALA A 137 -12.24 -18.39 1.24
N ILE A 138 -11.74 -18.42 0.02
CA ILE A 138 -11.18 -17.27 -0.66
C ILE A 138 -12.27 -16.58 -1.49
N GLU A 139 -11.88 -15.61 -2.33
CA GLU A 139 -12.75 -14.90 -3.24
C GLU A 139 -13.80 -15.81 -3.93
N ASN A 140 -15.02 -15.30 -4.04
CA ASN A 140 -16.16 -16.00 -4.63
C ASN A 140 -16.53 -17.33 -3.95
N GLY A 141 -16.24 -17.46 -2.65
CA GLY A 141 -16.61 -18.63 -1.85
C GLY A 141 -15.83 -19.91 -2.18
N LYS A 142 -14.70 -19.82 -2.89
CA LYS A 142 -13.92 -20.98 -3.32
C LYS A 142 -13.08 -21.56 -2.19
N ASP A 143 -13.01 -22.90 -2.17
CA ASP A 143 -12.03 -23.67 -1.41
C ASP A 143 -10.70 -23.68 -2.19
N ALA A 144 -9.71 -22.93 -1.67
CA ALA A 144 -8.43 -22.79 -2.35
C ALA A 144 -7.68 -24.11 -2.52
N SER A 145 -7.83 -25.05 -1.56
CA SER A 145 -7.13 -26.34 -1.60
C SER A 145 -7.60 -27.23 -2.75
N LYS A 146 -8.86 -27.11 -3.12
CA LYS A 146 -9.48 -27.86 -4.22
C LYS A 146 -9.35 -27.14 -5.56
N ALA A 147 -9.58 -25.81 -5.54
CA ALA A 147 -9.60 -25.01 -6.76
C ALA A 147 -8.19 -24.81 -7.36
N TYR A 148 -7.15 -24.79 -6.51
CA TYR A 148 -5.77 -24.52 -6.91
C TYR A 148 -4.84 -25.57 -6.28
N PRO A 149 -4.68 -26.74 -6.90
CA PRO A 149 -3.81 -27.82 -6.41
C PRO A 149 -2.32 -27.46 -6.45
N ASN A 150 -1.90 -26.62 -7.42
CA ASN A 150 -0.54 -26.10 -7.49
C ASN A 150 -0.29 -25.12 -6.33
N PRO A 151 0.79 -25.30 -5.52
CA PRO A 151 1.06 -24.46 -4.36
C PRO A 151 1.26 -22.98 -4.70
N GLN A 152 1.96 -22.66 -5.79
CA GLN A 152 2.21 -21.28 -6.20
C GLN A 152 0.93 -20.59 -6.66
N GLU A 153 0.11 -21.26 -7.48
CA GLU A 153 -1.18 -20.72 -7.91
C GLU A 153 -2.12 -20.51 -6.72
N ARG A 154 -2.13 -21.44 -5.76
CA ARG A 154 -2.91 -21.33 -4.52
C ARG A 154 -2.46 -20.12 -3.71
N ALA A 155 -1.15 -19.97 -3.52
CA ALA A 155 -0.59 -18.82 -2.81
C ALA A 155 -0.98 -17.49 -3.48
N LEU A 156 -0.81 -17.38 -4.81
CA LEU A 156 -1.18 -16.19 -5.57
C LEU A 156 -2.66 -15.85 -5.45
N LYS A 157 -3.54 -16.86 -5.40
CA LYS A 157 -4.98 -16.64 -5.19
C LYS A 157 -5.32 -16.18 -3.77
N ILE A 158 -4.65 -16.70 -2.77
CA ILE A 158 -4.83 -16.21 -1.39
C ILE A 158 -4.28 -14.79 -1.24
N LEU A 159 -3.13 -14.50 -1.88
CA LEU A 159 -2.48 -13.19 -1.92
C LEU A 159 -3.29 -12.10 -2.64
N GLU A 160 -4.39 -12.43 -3.30
CA GLU A 160 -5.28 -11.40 -3.83
C GLU A 160 -5.79 -10.45 -2.71
N TYR A 161 -6.05 -10.99 -1.50
CA TYR A 161 -6.61 -10.25 -0.36
C TYR A 161 -6.08 -10.71 1.02
N SER A 162 -5.05 -11.54 1.08
CA SER A 162 -4.52 -12.02 2.36
C SER A 162 -3.01 -12.18 2.32
N SER A 163 -2.34 -11.53 3.23
CA SER A 163 -0.88 -11.57 3.36
C SER A 163 -0.38 -12.93 3.82
N MET A 164 0.79 -13.35 3.36
CA MET A 164 1.56 -14.39 4.03
C MET A 164 1.96 -13.92 5.45
N PRO A 165 2.02 -14.83 6.44
CA PRO A 165 2.56 -14.51 7.76
C PRO A 165 3.98 -13.91 7.64
N GLY A 166 4.24 -12.85 8.39
CA GLY A 166 5.51 -12.11 8.32
C GLY A 166 5.56 -11.01 7.25
N THR A 167 4.52 -10.88 6.40
CA THR A 167 4.50 -9.88 5.32
C THR A 167 3.34 -8.88 5.40
N SER A 168 2.50 -9.02 6.42
CA SER A 168 1.31 -8.18 6.58
C SER A 168 1.65 -6.83 7.20
N ARG A 169 1.16 -5.74 6.62
CA ARG A 169 1.28 -4.40 7.22
C ARG A 169 0.49 -4.29 8.53
N HIS A 170 -0.55 -5.11 8.72
CA HIS A 170 -1.24 -5.21 10.02
C HIS A 170 -0.34 -5.68 11.18
N HIS A 171 0.83 -6.29 10.89
CA HIS A 171 1.80 -6.61 11.94
C HIS A 171 2.32 -5.35 12.64
N TRP A 172 2.40 -4.25 11.92
CA TRP A 172 3.05 -3.01 12.37
C TRP A 172 2.21 -2.20 13.36
N GLY A 173 0.91 -2.47 13.45
CA GLY A 173 -0.03 -1.71 14.27
C GLY A 173 -0.37 -0.35 13.71
N THR A 174 -0.01 -0.08 12.46
CA THR A 174 -0.27 1.16 11.72
C THR A 174 -1.47 1.06 10.79
N ASP A 175 -1.90 -0.17 10.49
CA ASP A 175 -2.90 -0.44 9.47
C ASP A 175 -4.20 -0.96 10.10
N MET A 176 -5.33 -0.48 9.57
CA MET A 176 -6.66 -0.86 10.01
C MET A 176 -7.60 -1.04 8.83
N ASP A 177 -8.58 -1.95 9.01
CA ASP A 177 -9.68 -2.14 8.08
C ASP A 177 -10.93 -1.48 8.65
N LEU A 178 -11.59 -0.62 7.87
CA LEU A 178 -12.75 0.17 8.27
C LEU A 178 -14.04 -0.31 7.60
N ASN A 179 -15.10 -0.36 8.34
CA ASN A 179 -16.51 -0.55 7.98
C ASN A 179 -16.88 -1.85 7.26
N ALA A 180 -16.15 -2.32 6.25
CA ALA A 180 -16.44 -3.53 5.49
C ALA A 180 -15.16 -4.25 5.03
N PHE A 181 -15.30 -5.41 4.36
CA PHE A 181 -14.20 -6.16 3.73
C PHE A 181 -14.47 -6.46 2.26
N THR A 182 -15.36 -5.67 1.62
CA THR A 182 -15.66 -5.79 0.19
C THR A 182 -15.75 -4.40 -0.44
N ASN A 183 -15.26 -4.26 -1.67
CA ASN A 183 -15.27 -2.98 -2.39
C ASN A 183 -16.70 -2.55 -2.74
N GLU A 184 -17.61 -3.52 -2.98
CA GLU A 184 -19.00 -3.25 -3.35
C GLU A 184 -19.76 -2.46 -2.27
N TYR A 185 -19.40 -2.62 -0.99
CA TYR A 185 -19.96 -1.82 0.09
C TYR A 185 -19.68 -0.32 -0.10
N PHE A 186 -18.49 0.01 -0.62
CA PHE A 186 -18.03 1.38 -0.81
C PHE A 186 -18.43 2.00 -2.15
N GLU A 187 -19.24 1.31 -2.95
CA GLU A 187 -19.70 1.80 -4.27
C GLU A 187 -21.02 2.55 -4.21
N LYS A 188 -21.75 2.49 -3.09
CA LYS A 188 -23.08 3.11 -2.94
C LYS A 188 -23.44 3.40 -1.49
N GLY A 189 -24.44 4.29 -1.34
CA GLY A 189 -25.05 4.56 -0.04
C GLY A 189 -24.09 5.12 1.00
N GLU A 190 -24.15 4.59 2.22
CA GLU A 190 -23.29 5.03 3.31
C GLU A 190 -21.83 4.67 3.09
N GLY A 191 -21.56 3.48 2.53
CA GLY A 191 -20.20 3.05 2.23
C GLY A 191 -19.50 3.98 1.24
N LEU A 192 -20.21 4.45 0.21
CA LEU A 192 -19.66 5.43 -0.74
C LEU A 192 -19.31 6.75 -0.03
N LYS A 193 -20.19 7.26 0.82
CA LYS A 193 -19.93 8.49 1.60
C LYS A 193 -18.69 8.34 2.48
N ILE A 194 -18.52 7.18 3.12
CA ILE A 194 -17.34 6.86 3.93
C ILE A 194 -16.09 6.90 3.05
N TYR A 195 -16.11 6.25 1.89
CA TYR A 195 -14.95 6.17 1.02
C TYR A 195 -14.58 7.54 0.42
N GLU A 196 -15.57 8.31 -0.03
CA GLU A 196 -15.37 9.68 -0.52
C GLU A 196 -14.80 10.60 0.56
N TRP A 197 -15.32 10.50 1.79
CA TRP A 197 -14.78 11.24 2.93
C TRP A 197 -13.32 10.84 3.23
N MET A 198 -13.05 9.53 3.30
CA MET A 198 -11.71 9.01 3.58
C MET A 198 -10.71 9.40 2.49
N THR A 199 -11.06 9.30 1.22
CA THR A 199 -10.16 9.70 0.11
C THR A 199 -9.87 11.20 0.09
N THR A 200 -10.77 12.02 0.63
CA THR A 200 -10.62 13.47 0.70
C THR A 200 -9.83 13.92 1.93
N HIS A 201 -10.07 13.30 3.08
CA HIS A 201 -9.63 13.84 4.37
C HIS A 201 -8.61 12.97 5.14
N ALA A 202 -8.48 11.68 4.82
CA ALA A 202 -7.63 10.77 5.62
C ALA A 202 -6.17 11.26 5.71
N ALA A 203 -5.65 11.87 4.64
CA ALA A 203 -4.29 12.41 4.59
C ALA A 203 -4.05 13.53 5.62
N GLU A 204 -5.06 14.32 5.97
CA GLU A 204 -4.98 15.37 7.00
C GLU A 204 -4.67 14.79 8.39
N TYR A 205 -5.00 13.51 8.60
CA TYR A 205 -4.76 12.76 9.84
C TYR A 205 -3.57 11.80 9.74
N GLY A 206 -2.85 11.83 8.61
CA GLY A 206 -1.68 10.99 8.33
C GLY A 206 -2.02 9.60 7.81
N PHE A 207 -3.24 9.36 7.30
CA PHE A 207 -3.62 8.07 6.73
C PHE A 207 -3.60 8.08 5.21
N CYS A 208 -3.23 6.94 4.63
CA CYS A 208 -3.19 6.69 3.19
C CYS A 208 -3.78 5.30 2.89
N GLN A 209 -4.39 5.13 1.71
CA GLN A 209 -4.84 3.83 1.20
C GLN A 209 -3.68 3.13 0.48
N PRO A 210 -3.02 2.11 1.10
CA PRO A 210 -1.86 1.47 0.48
C PRO A 210 -2.25 0.58 -0.72
N TYR A 211 -3.46 0.03 -0.72
CA TYR A 211 -3.93 -0.88 -1.75
C TYR A 211 -4.99 -0.19 -2.62
N SER A 212 -4.55 0.82 -3.37
CA SER A 212 -5.32 1.49 -4.43
C SER A 212 -5.54 0.55 -5.64
N PRO A 213 -6.35 0.92 -6.65
CA PRO A 213 -6.44 0.12 -7.88
C PRO A 213 -5.07 -0.21 -8.47
N LYS A 214 -4.91 -1.45 -8.98
CA LYS A 214 -3.71 -1.83 -9.74
C LYS A 214 -3.68 -1.11 -11.08
N GLY A 215 -2.50 -0.74 -11.51
CA GLY A 215 -2.25 -0.05 -12.78
C GLY A 215 -0.76 0.17 -12.97
N GLU A 216 -0.41 1.05 -13.89
CA GLU A 216 0.99 1.35 -14.21
C GLU A 216 1.78 1.85 -12.98
N ALA A 217 1.16 2.72 -12.17
CA ALA A 217 1.78 3.26 -10.94
C ALA A 217 1.87 2.23 -9.80
N ARG A 218 1.02 1.20 -9.79
CA ARG A 218 1.04 0.10 -8.80
C ARG A 218 0.77 -1.24 -9.50
N PRO A 219 1.75 -1.84 -10.15
CA PRO A 219 1.57 -3.09 -10.92
C PRO A 219 1.47 -4.33 -10.04
N TYR A 220 1.92 -4.27 -8.79
CA TYR A 220 2.01 -5.39 -7.86
C TYR A 220 1.16 -5.17 -6.58
N GLY A 221 1.23 -6.13 -5.68
CA GLY A 221 0.56 -6.11 -4.38
C GLY A 221 -0.83 -6.74 -4.41
N TYR A 222 -1.55 -6.56 -3.32
CA TYR A 222 -2.93 -7.03 -3.15
C TYR A 222 -3.87 -6.31 -4.13
N ASN A 223 -5.06 -6.85 -4.35
CA ASN A 223 -6.10 -6.14 -5.09
C ASN A 223 -6.49 -4.85 -4.34
N GLU A 224 -7.30 -4.00 -4.97
CA GLU A 224 -7.81 -2.81 -4.30
C GLU A 224 -8.57 -3.18 -3.02
N GLU A 225 -8.27 -2.47 -1.93
CA GLU A 225 -8.95 -2.59 -0.66
C GLU A 225 -9.39 -1.20 -0.19
N LYS A 226 -10.64 -0.82 -0.49
CA LYS A 226 -11.21 0.49 -0.12
C LYS A 226 -11.35 0.67 1.39
N TRP A 227 -11.31 -0.43 2.14
CA TRP A 227 -11.41 -0.46 3.59
C TRP A 227 -10.08 -0.29 4.31
N HIS A 228 -8.93 -0.53 3.66
CA HIS A 228 -7.62 -0.64 4.28
C HIS A 228 -6.88 0.70 4.28
N TRP A 229 -6.54 1.17 5.49
CA TRP A 229 -5.89 2.47 5.69
C TRP A 229 -4.68 2.35 6.59
N SER A 230 -3.58 3.04 6.25
CA SER A 230 -2.27 2.95 6.88
C SER A 230 -1.82 4.30 7.43
N TYR A 231 -1.36 4.34 8.68
CA TYR A 231 -0.85 5.54 9.34
C TYR A 231 0.62 5.79 8.96
N LEU A 232 0.86 6.77 8.08
CA LEU A 232 2.12 7.02 7.41
C LEU A 232 3.30 7.40 8.32
N PRO A 233 3.14 8.25 9.37
CA PRO A 233 4.28 8.68 10.19
C PRO A 233 5.06 7.55 10.85
N VAL A 234 4.47 6.35 10.91
CA VAL A 234 5.13 5.13 11.40
C VAL A 234 5.31 4.11 10.29
N ALA A 235 4.32 3.98 9.39
CA ALA A 235 4.34 2.98 8.34
C ALA A 235 5.45 3.23 7.29
N GLN A 236 5.76 4.49 6.98
CA GLN A 236 6.83 4.82 6.02
C GLN A 236 8.22 4.38 6.50
N PRO A 237 8.69 4.74 7.72
CA PRO A 237 9.94 4.22 8.26
C PRO A 237 9.98 2.68 8.30
N LEU A 238 8.86 2.02 8.65
CA LEU A 238 8.77 0.57 8.66
C LEU A 238 8.83 -0.04 7.25
N THR A 239 8.23 0.63 6.26
CA THR A 239 8.33 0.21 4.84
C THR A 239 9.78 0.31 4.36
N ALA A 240 10.49 1.40 4.70
CA ALA A 240 11.90 1.56 4.36
C ALA A 240 12.78 0.49 5.04
N LEU A 241 12.51 0.20 6.32
CA LEU A 241 13.20 -0.85 7.05
C LEU A 241 12.91 -2.25 6.45
N ALA A 242 11.66 -2.51 6.06
CA ALA A 242 11.28 -3.76 5.39
C ALA A 242 12.04 -3.93 4.05
N LYS A 243 12.14 -2.87 3.25
CA LYS A 243 12.90 -2.86 2.00
C LYS A 243 14.37 -3.22 2.22
N GLU A 244 14.97 -2.73 3.29
CA GLU A 244 16.39 -2.97 3.60
C GLU A 244 16.63 -4.36 4.20
N LYS A 245 15.82 -4.77 5.17
CA LYS A 245 16.10 -5.94 6.03
C LYS A 245 15.31 -7.18 5.67
N LEU A 246 14.08 -7.08 5.15
CA LEU A 246 13.25 -8.25 4.89
C LEU A 246 13.67 -8.93 3.58
N LYS A 247 13.74 -10.25 3.59
CA LYS A 247 14.06 -11.10 2.44
C LYS A 247 13.04 -12.22 2.31
N ASP A 248 12.72 -12.65 1.09
CA ASP A 248 11.74 -13.71 0.84
C ASP A 248 12.08 -15.02 1.56
N GLY A 249 13.38 -15.38 1.63
CA GLY A 249 13.86 -16.56 2.36
C GLY A 249 13.64 -16.53 3.88
N MET A 250 13.25 -15.37 4.46
CA MET A 250 12.87 -15.27 5.87
C MET A 250 11.38 -15.61 6.08
N ILE A 251 10.58 -15.67 5.02
CA ILE A 251 9.14 -15.94 5.07
C ILE A 251 8.92 -17.45 5.18
N THR A 252 8.88 -17.93 6.41
CA THR A 252 8.86 -19.36 6.75
C THR A 252 7.93 -19.68 7.91
N GLY A 253 7.75 -20.95 8.23
CA GLY A 253 7.06 -21.40 9.45
C GLY A 253 5.54 -21.60 9.28
N PHE A 254 5.02 -21.65 8.07
CA PHE A 254 3.60 -21.91 7.75
C PHE A 254 3.48 -22.69 6.43
N LYS A 255 2.30 -23.24 6.15
CA LYS A 255 2.03 -23.99 4.91
C LYS A 255 2.04 -23.07 3.70
N GLY A 256 2.77 -23.45 2.65
CA GLY A 256 2.89 -22.66 1.44
C GLY A 256 3.97 -21.58 1.51
N ALA A 257 4.77 -21.53 2.58
CA ALA A 257 5.90 -20.61 2.69
C ALA A 257 7.00 -20.89 1.66
N GLU A 258 7.11 -22.13 1.21
CA GLU A 258 8.11 -22.59 0.24
C GLU A 258 8.04 -21.88 -1.13
N VAL A 259 6.89 -21.26 -1.48
CA VAL A 259 6.75 -20.52 -2.73
C VAL A 259 6.98 -19.01 -2.57
N ALA A 260 7.31 -18.51 -1.37
CA ALA A 260 7.49 -17.09 -1.11
C ALA A 260 8.60 -16.46 -1.97
N GLU A 261 9.73 -17.16 -2.07
CA GLU A 261 10.90 -16.70 -2.85
C GLU A 261 10.60 -16.68 -4.36
N GLU A 262 9.95 -17.70 -4.89
CA GLU A 262 9.56 -17.78 -6.30
C GLU A 262 8.57 -16.68 -6.68
N ILE A 263 7.65 -16.35 -5.77
CA ILE A 263 6.69 -15.26 -5.95
C ILE A 263 7.37 -13.89 -5.85
N GLY A 264 8.42 -13.74 -5.05
CA GLY A 264 9.03 -12.44 -4.72
C GLY A 264 8.10 -11.63 -3.80
N VAL A 265 7.67 -12.25 -2.69
CA VAL A 265 6.59 -11.72 -1.83
C VAL A 265 6.96 -10.38 -1.20
N VAL A 266 8.22 -10.18 -0.81
CA VAL A 266 8.66 -8.92 -0.20
C VAL A 266 8.55 -7.78 -1.20
N GLU A 267 9.16 -7.90 -2.37
CA GLU A 267 9.13 -6.85 -3.39
C GLU A 267 7.70 -6.58 -3.88
N LYS A 268 6.98 -7.65 -4.24
CA LYS A 268 5.68 -7.53 -4.90
C LYS A 268 4.53 -7.22 -3.96
N TYR A 269 4.58 -7.65 -2.69
CA TYR A 269 3.43 -7.50 -1.77
C TYR A 269 3.72 -6.59 -0.58
N VAL A 270 4.86 -6.71 0.11
CA VAL A 270 5.18 -5.81 1.22
C VAL A 270 5.44 -4.39 0.71
N LEU A 271 6.19 -4.28 -0.41
CA LEU A 271 6.56 -3.01 -1.03
C LEU A 271 5.61 -2.59 -2.17
N GLY A 272 4.72 -3.49 -2.63
CA GLY A 272 3.75 -3.25 -3.70
C GLY A 272 2.54 -2.42 -3.26
N VAL A 273 2.81 -1.23 -2.72
CA VAL A 273 1.80 -0.28 -2.21
C VAL A 273 1.72 0.97 -3.09
N ASN A 274 0.66 1.74 -2.91
CA ASN A 274 0.45 3.02 -3.56
C ASN A 274 1.66 3.96 -3.32
N SER A 275 2.17 4.57 -4.38
CA SER A 275 3.30 5.51 -4.33
C SER A 275 3.05 6.70 -3.39
N ASP A 276 1.80 7.17 -3.30
CA ASP A 276 1.42 8.27 -2.40
C ASP A 276 1.62 7.91 -0.93
N CYS A 277 1.64 6.61 -0.60
CA CYS A 277 1.93 6.12 0.74
C CYS A 277 3.45 6.01 1.02
N LEU A 278 4.30 6.19 0.02
CA LEU A 278 5.76 6.07 0.14
C LEU A 278 6.46 7.43 0.16
N SER A 279 5.85 8.45 -0.46
CA SER A 279 6.43 9.79 -0.63
C SER A 279 5.92 10.75 0.45
N GLN A 280 6.80 11.38 1.18
CA GLN A 280 6.66 12.73 1.74
C GLN A 280 7.81 13.57 1.27
#